data_567d385d18371bd8f87bde0e4e2a7bf7
#
_entry.id   567d385d18371bd8f87bde0e4e2a7bf7
#
_cell.length_a   1.000
_cell.length_b   1.000
_cell.length_c   1.000
_cell.angle_alpha   90.00
_cell.angle_beta   90.00
_cell.angle_gamma   90.00
#
_symmetry.space_group_name_H-M   'P 1'
#
loop_
_entity.id
_entity.type
_entity.pdbx_description
1 polymer ?
#
loop_
_entity_poly.entity_id
_entity_poly.type
_entity_poly.pdbx_seq_one_letter_code
_entity_poly.pdbx_strand_id
1 'polypeptide(L)'
;MKTSKLSKLVAFIILPIFCASCGTIINRTTQTLPVHSKPTEAKISVLNDKGEEISAGCTPTILKLKRGQGYFKKGKYTIRIEKPGYSPVDTTIVGKGSGWYILGNLVFGGLIGWFIVDPLSGGMWTLSPDYVNTSLPCQDEAFFNQNEGLKIVLKEQVPAEYLKFMKPLRLNN
;
A
#
# COMPACT_ATOMS: atom_id res chain seq x y z
N MET A 1 34.91 5.88 49.22
CA MET A 1 33.58 6.36 48.81
C MET A 1 33.52 7.17 47.52
N LYS A 2 34.34 6.82 46.49
CA LYS A 2 34.29 7.48 45.15
C LYS A 2 33.44 6.75 44.09
N THR A 3 32.93 5.58 44.43
CA THR A 3 32.20 4.69 43.52
C THR A 3 30.77 5.18 43.18
N SER A 4 30.18 6.05 44.01
CA SER A 4 28.76 6.47 43.81
C SER A 4 28.53 7.43 42.63
N LYS A 5 29.51 8.23 42.23
CA LYS A 5 29.39 9.15 41.10
C LYS A 5 29.53 8.42 39.75
N LEU A 6 30.44 7.46 39.67
CA LEU A 6 30.64 6.65 38.47
C LEU A 6 29.46 5.72 38.22
N SER A 7 28.94 5.07 39.25
CA SER A 7 27.76 4.20 39.13
C SER A 7 26.50 4.97 38.71
N LYS A 8 26.32 6.20 39.21
CA LYS A 8 25.20 7.07 38.77
C LYS A 8 25.39 7.52 37.35
N LEU A 9 26.61 7.84 36.91
CA LEU A 9 26.91 8.20 35.53
C LEU A 9 26.67 7.01 34.61
N VAL A 10 27.11 5.80 34.96
CA VAL A 10 26.86 4.57 34.19
C VAL A 10 25.37 4.22 34.13
N ALA A 11 24.63 4.35 35.24
CA ALA A 11 23.19 4.16 35.27
C ALA A 11 22.46 5.19 34.39
N PHE A 12 22.91 6.43 34.39
CA PHE A 12 22.34 7.49 33.56
C PHE A 12 22.59 7.30 32.06
N ILE A 13 23.69 6.61 31.68
CA ILE A 13 23.99 6.25 30.30
C ILE A 13 23.25 4.97 29.89
N ILE A 14 23.13 3.97 30.77
CA ILE A 14 22.53 2.67 30.46
C ILE A 14 21.00 2.77 30.40
N LEU A 15 20.36 3.56 31.28
CA LEU A 15 18.91 3.71 31.33
C LEU A 15 18.27 4.16 30.01
N PRO A 16 18.76 5.19 29.28
CA PRO A 16 18.20 5.59 27.99
C PRO A 16 18.43 4.55 26.89
N ILE A 17 19.49 3.72 26.99
CA ILE A 17 19.75 2.63 26.02
C ILE A 17 18.68 1.54 26.15
N PHE A 18 18.23 1.20 27.37
CA PHE A 18 17.12 0.27 27.59
C PHE A 18 15.77 0.85 27.13
N CYS A 19 15.54 2.13 27.30
CA CYS A 19 14.29 2.79 26.86
C CYS A 19 14.22 2.95 25.34
N ALA A 20 15.35 3.11 24.63
CA ALA A 20 15.38 3.25 23.18
C ALA A 20 14.96 1.98 22.41
N SER A 21 15.02 0.79 23.05
CA SER A 21 14.64 -0.46 22.41
C SER A 21 13.12 -0.67 22.29
N CYS A 22 12.28 0.01 23.08
CA CYS A 22 10.85 -0.21 23.11
C CYS A 22 10.10 0.36 21.89
N GLY A 23 10.53 1.48 21.32
CA GLY A 23 9.86 2.12 20.18
C GLY A 23 9.97 1.32 18.87
N THR A 24 11.11 0.72 18.64
CA THR A 24 11.41 -0.08 17.43
C THR A 24 10.65 -1.41 17.41
N ILE A 25 10.27 -1.94 18.58
CA ILE A 25 9.53 -3.20 18.70
C ILE A 25 8.06 -3.02 18.29
N ILE A 26 7.47 -1.87 18.58
CA ILE A 26 6.04 -1.61 18.34
C ILE A 26 5.78 -1.19 16.90
N ASN A 27 6.64 -0.37 16.33
CA ASN A 27 6.46 0.16 14.97
C ASN A 27 7.54 -0.36 14.03
N ARG A 28 7.33 -1.57 13.51
CA ARG A 28 8.27 -2.22 12.57
C ARG A 28 8.55 -1.33 11.36
N THR A 29 9.75 -1.40 10.81
CA THR A 29 10.17 -0.69 9.58
C THR A 29 9.36 -1.08 8.34
N THR A 30 8.70 -2.24 8.39
CA THR A 30 7.87 -2.79 7.33
C THR A 30 6.44 -3.02 7.80
N GLN A 31 5.50 -2.92 6.88
CA GLN A 31 4.08 -3.23 7.07
C GLN A 31 3.64 -4.32 6.11
N THR A 32 2.85 -5.25 6.61
CA THR A 32 2.17 -6.25 5.79
C THR A 32 0.89 -5.64 5.23
N LEU A 33 0.63 -5.87 3.94
CA LEU A 33 -0.52 -5.35 3.21
C LEU A 33 -1.20 -6.52 2.50
N PRO A 34 -2.36 -6.99 2.98
CA PRO A 34 -3.16 -7.97 2.25
C PRO A 34 -3.72 -7.35 0.97
N VAL A 35 -3.62 -8.09 -0.14
CA VAL A 35 -4.13 -7.67 -1.45
C VAL A 35 -5.05 -8.75 -2.00
N HIS A 36 -6.29 -8.38 -2.24
CA HIS A 36 -7.33 -9.21 -2.83
C HIS A 36 -7.91 -8.54 -4.07
N SER A 37 -8.35 -9.35 -5.02
CA SER A 37 -9.08 -8.87 -6.19
C SER A 37 -10.24 -9.78 -6.56
N LYS A 38 -11.18 -9.23 -7.27
CA LYS A 38 -12.24 -9.96 -7.98
C LYS A 38 -12.14 -9.59 -9.46
N PRO A 39 -11.87 -10.59 -10.35
CA PRO A 39 -11.61 -12.01 -10.06
C PRO A 39 -10.26 -12.22 -9.35
N THR A 40 -10.11 -13.39 -8.72
CA THR A 40 -8.86 -13.85 -8.10
C THR A 40 -7.81 -14.20 -9.18
N GLU A 41 -6.56 -14.47 -8.76
CA GLU A 41 -5.45 -14.81 -9.66
C GLU A 41 -5.14 -13.69 -10.67
N ALA A 42 -5.37 -12.44 -10.28
CA ALA A 42 -4.92 -11.29 -11.05
C ALA A 42 -3.44 -11.03 -10.77
N LYS A 43 -2.68 -10.70 -11.81
CA LYS A 43 -1.27 -10.33 -11.71
C LYS A 43 -1.14 -9.01 -10.98
N ILE A 44 -0.16 -8.92 -10.08
CA ILE A 44 0.17 -7.72 -9.32
C ILE A 44 1.57 -7.29 -9.67
N SER A 45 1.75 -6.00 -9.95
CA SER A 45 3.05 -5.33 -10.02
C SER A 45 3.07 -4.19 -9.00
N VAL A 46 4.08 -4.17 -8.13
CA VAL A 46 4.27 -3.12 -7.13
C VAL A 46 5.38 -2.20 -7.59
N LEU A 47 5.03 -0.94 -7.81
CA LEU A 47 5.96 0.09 -8.26
C LEU A 47 6.31 1.01 -7.09
N ASN A 48 7.58 1.43 -7.01
CA ASN A 48 8.03 2.45 -6.06
C ASN A 48 7.68 3.87 -6.55
N ASP A 49 8.10 4.89 -5.81
CA ASP A 49 7.90 6.32 -6.16
C ASP A 49 8.61 6.75 -7.44
N LYS A 50 9.59 5.97 -7.91
CA LYS A 50 10.32 6.19 -9.17
C LYS A 50 9.71 5.45 -10.36
N GLY A 51 8.66 4.63 -10.15
CA GLY A 51 8.06 3.80 -11.18
C GLY A 51 8.80 2.49 -11.44
N GLU A 52 9.79 2.13 -10.60
CA GLU A 52 10.50 0.85 -10.70
C GLU A 52 9.68 -0.26 -10.04
N GLU A 53 9.57 -1.41 -10.71
CA GLU A 53 8.90 -2.58 -10.15
C GLU A 53 9.79 -3.21 -9.07
N ILE A 54 9.27 -3.28 -7.85
CA ILE A 54 9.97 -3.81 -6.68
C ILE A 54 9.46 -5.16 -6.23
N SER A 55 8.28 -5.56 -6.67
CA SER A 55 7.67 -6.85 -6.36
C SER A 55 6.58 -7.18 -7.37
N ALA A 56 6.42 -8.46 -7.66
CA ALA A 56 5.34 -9.00 -8.48
C ALA A 56 4.73 -10.24 -7.82
N GLY A 57 3.51 -10.58 -8.22
CA GLY A 57 2.78 -11.74 -7.70
C GLY A 57 1.40 -11.88 -8.30
N CYS A 58 0.55 -12.68 -7.67
CA CYS A 58 -0.86 -12.84 -8.03
C CYS A 58 -1.74 -12.73 -6.80
N THR A 59 -2.99 -12.26 -6.98
CA THR A 59 -3.98 -12.20 -5.91
C THR A 59 -4.59 -13.58 -5.64
N PRO A 60 -4.92 -13.93 -4.37
CA PRO A 60 -4.67 -13.14 -3.15
C PRO A 60 -3.21 -13.26 -2.69
N THR A 61 -2.64 -12.19 -2.14
CA THR A 61 -1.28 -12.21 -1.60
C THR A 61 -1.12 -11.22 -0.44
N ILE A 62 0.01 -11.35 0.26
CA ILE A 62 0.39 -10.44 1.34
C ILE A 62 1.73 -9.79 0.95
N LEU A 63 1.69 -8.50 0.70
CA LEU A 63 2.89 -7.72 0.40
C LEU A 63 3.54 -7.24 1.70
N LYS A 64 4.87 -7.21 1.72
CA LYS A 64 5.64 -6.65 2.83
C LYS A 64 6.39 -5.42 2.33
N LEU A 65 5.89 -4.24 2.68
CA LEU A 65 6.39 -2.97 2.18
C LEU A 65 7.07 -2.16 3.29
N LYS A 66 8.13 -1.43 2.95
CA LYS A 66 8.80 -0.50 3.86
C LYS A 66 7.88 0.71 4.11
N ARG A 67 7.75 1.12 5.37
CA ARG A 67 6.93 2.27 5.75
C ARG A 67 7.54 3.60 5.34
N GLY A 68 8.87 3.69 5.36
CA GLY A 68 9.66 4.83 4.90
C GLY A 68 10.62 4.45 3.77
N GLN A 69 11.01 5.45 2.99
CA GLN A 69 11.97 5.32 1.88
C GLN A 69 13.21 6.21 2.08
N GLY A 70 13.52 6.52 3.33
CA GLY A 70 14.67 7.34 3.72
C GLY A 70 14.33 8.28 4.87
N TYR A 71 15.32 9.10 5.28
CA TYR A 71 15.19 10.05 6.38
C TYR A 71 14.03 11.03 6.12
N PHE A 72 13.04 11.03 7.00
CA PHE A 72 11.77 11.76 6.88
C PHE A 72 10.97 11.50 5.59
N LYS A 73 11.33 10.51 4.77
CA LYS A 73 10.61 10.18 3.54
C LYS A 73 9.58 9.09 3.79
N LYS A 74 8.32 9.39 3.50
CA LYS A 74 7.23 8.43 3.55
C LYS A 74 7.34 7.39 2.43
N GLY A 75 6.91 6.16 2.69
CA GLY A 75 6.73 5.15 1.66
C GLY A 75 5.62 5.57 0.69
N LYS A 76 5.86 5.42 -0.60
CA LYS A 76 4.85 5.62 -1.66
C LYS A 76 4.99 4.50 -2.66
N TYR A 77 3.89 3.80 -2.92
CA TYR A 77 3.84 2.65 -3.82
C TYR A 77 2.59 2.73 -4.67
N THR A 78 2.70 2.26 -5.91
CA THR A 78 1.55 2.01 -6.78
C THR A 78 1.44 0.51 -7.00
N ILE A 79 0.30 -0.05 -6.65
CA ILE A 79 -0.03 -1.46 -6.89
C ILE A 79 -0.90 -1.50 -8.14
N ARG A 80 -0.35 -2.04 -9.21
CA ARG A 80 -1.07 -2.31 -10.45
C ARG A 80 -1.58 -3.75 -10.40
N ILE A 81 -2.87 -3.90 -10.63
CA ILE A 81 -3.54 -5.22 -10.65
C ILE A 81 -4.17 -5.38 -12.02
N GLU A 82 -3.80 -6.45 -12.72
CA GLU A 82 -4.23 -6.71 -14.09
C GLU A 82 -4.59 -8.18 -14.29
N LYS A 83 -5.59 -8.44 -15.13
CA LYS A 83 -5.98 -9.78 -15.54
C LYS A 83 -6.47 -9.74 -16.99
N PRO A 84 -6.13 -10.73 -17.84
CA PRO A 84 -6.64 -10.81 -19.20
C PRO A 84 -8.17 -10.73 -19.24
N GLY A 85 -8.73 -9.89 -20.11
CA GLY A 85 -10.18 -9.65 -20.23
C GLY A 85 -10.75 -8.63 -19.22
N TYR A 86 -9.88 -8.01 -18.41
CA TYR A 86 -10.28 -6.99 -17.43
C TYR A 86 -9.44 -5.73 -17.59
N SER A 87 -10.03 -4.59 -17.27
CA SER A 87 -9.29 -3.33 -17.22
C SER A 87 -8.36 -3.29 -16.01
N PRO A 88 -7.09 -2.87 -16.18
CA PRO A 88 -6.14 -2.78 -15.07
C PRO A 88 -6.58 -1.71 -14.05
N VAL A 89 -6.32 -1.97 -12.78
CA VAL A 89 -6.61 -1.03 -11.68
C VAL A 89 -5.32 -0.70 -10.94
N ASP A 90 -5.06 0.59 -10.77
CA ASP A 90 -3.93 1.11 -10.03
C ASP A 90 -4.41 1.62 -8.66
N THR A 91 -3.79 1.14 -7.59
CA THR A 91 -4.05 1.58 -6.22
C THR A 91 -2.80 2.18 -5.62
N THR A 92 -2.89 3.42 -5.13
CA THR A 92 -1.74 4.09 -4.50
C THR A 92 -1.76 3.90 -2.99
N ILE A 93 -0.64 3.43 -2.45
CA ILE A 93 -0.37 3.26 -1.03
C ILE A 93 0.63 4.33 -0.60
N VAL A 94 0.28 5.11 0.43
CA VAL A 94 1.12 6.22 0.88
C VAL A 94 1.29 6.17 2.40
N GLY A 95 2.50 6.43 2.87
CA GLY A 95 2.79 6.61 4.30
C GLY A 95 2.08 7.84 4.86
N LYS A 96 1.30 7.63 5.91
CA LYS A 96 0.70 8.69 6.75
C LYS A 96 1.44 8.73 8.07
N GLY A 97 1.51 9.90 8.71
CA GLY A 97 2.09 10.03 10.04
C GLY A 97 1.40 9.12 11.05
N SER A 98 2.18 8.32 11.76
CA SER A 98 1.65 7.43 12.80
C SER A 98 1.36 8.24 14.07
N GLY A 99 0.14 8.14 14.62
CA GLY A 99 -0.18 8.74 15.92
C GLY A 99 0.71 8.21 17.05
N TRP A 100 1.17 6.98 16.91
CA TRP A 100 2.11 6.36 17.84
C TRP A 100 3.51 7.02 17.82
N TYR A 101 3.92 7.57 16.67
CA TYR A 101 5.14 8.37 16.55
C TYR A 101 5.11 9.58 17.50
N ILE A 102 3.97 10.26 17.58
CA ILE A 102 3.83 11.46 18.43
C ILE A 102 3.74 11.08 19.91
N LEU A 103 2.80 10.22 20.27
CA LEU A 103 2.54 9.82 21.65
C LEU A 103 3.64 8.94 22.24
N GLY A 104 4.14 7.97 21.47
CA GLY A 104 5.19 7.05 21.94
C GLY A 104 6.49 7.80 22.24
N ASN A 105 6.88 8.74 21.36
CA ASN A 105 8.09 9.53 21.59
C ASN A 105 7.93 10.58 22.69
N LEU A 106 6.73 11.13 22.86
CA LEU A 106 6.48 12.06 23.97
C LEU A 106 6.69 11.39 25.35
N VAL A 107 6.32 10.11 25.47
CA VAL A 107 6.39 9.37 26.75
C VAL A 107 7.73 8.65 26.93
N PHE A 108 8.27 8.02 25.88
CA PHE A 108 9.40 7.08 25.98
C PHE A 108 10.63 7.47 25.17
N GLY A 109 10.49 8.11 24.02
CA GLY A 109 11.58 8.34 23.06
C GLY A 109 12.24 9.71 23.14
N GLY A 110 11.53 10.71 23.68
CA GLY A 110 12.03 12.10 23.72
C GLY A 110 12.52 12.61 22.38
N LEU A 111 13.44 13.58 22.42
CA LEU A 111 14.00 14.20 21.21
C LEU A 111 14.81 13.21 20.35
N ILE A 112 15.45 12.22 20.95
CA ILE A 112 16.24 11.22 20.22
C ILE A 112 15.35 10.31 19.39
N GLY A 113 14.23 9.84 19.95
CA GLY A 113 13.22 9.07 19.22
C GLY A 113 12.63 9.86 18.05
N TRP A 114 12.24 11.10 18.30
CA TRP A 114 11.62 11.96 17.30
C TRP A 114 12.52 12.30 16.11
N PHE A 115 13.78 12.64 16.37
CA PHE A 115 14.65 13.17 15.32
C PHE A 115 15.64 12.17 14.75
N ILE A 116 15.90 11.06 15.44
CA ILE A 116 16.93 10.09 15.01
C ILE A 116 16.30 8.73 14.72
N VAL A 117 15.72 8.07 15.73
CA VAL A 117 15.35 6.65 15.62
C VAL A 117 14.20 6.44 14.63
N ASP A 118 13.09 7.12 14.80
CA ASP A 118 11.90 6.90 13.99
C ASP A 118 12.01 7.39 12.55
N PRO A 119 12.64 8.57 12.27
CA PRO A 119 12.88 8.99 10.90
C PRO A 119 13.84 8.06 10.12
N LEU A 120 14.86 7.51 10.79
CA LEU A 120 15.79 6.56 10.17
C LEU A 120 15.15 5.20 9.94
N SER A 121 14.35 4.73 10.89
CA SER A 121 13.68 3.42 10.81
C SER A 121 12.44 3.43 9.91
N GLY A 122 11.86 4.61 9.64
CA GLY A 122 10.56 4.75 8.99
C GLY A 122 9.37 4.45 9.91
N GLY A 123 9.61 4.23 11.21
CA GLY A 123 8.60 3.94 12.22
C GLY A 123 7.60 5.07 12.42
N MET A 124 7.94 6.28 12.02
CA MET A 124 7.05 7.44 12.02
C MET A 124 5.89 7.33 11.01
N TRP A 125 5.96 6.43 10.04
CA TRP A 125 4.95 6.27 9.00
C TRP A 125 4.10 5.01 9.18
N THR A 126 2.84 5.11 8.77
CA THR A 126 1.93 3.96 8.59
C THR A 126 1.40 4.02 7.18
N LEU A 127 1.55 2.93 6.43
CA LEU A 127 1.04 2.83 5.06
C LEU A 127 -0.48 2.79 5.06
N SER A 128 -1.10 3.58 4.18
CA SER A 128 -2.55 3.69 4.03
C SER A 128 -2.93 3.66 2.55
N PRO A 129 -3.97 2.90 2.17
CA PRO A 129 -4.74 1.96 2.99
C PRO A 129 -3.88 0.79 3.51
N ASP A 130 -4.33 0.13 4.56
CA ASP A 130 -3.67 -1.01 5.22
C ASP A 130 -4.04 -2.37 4.61
N TYR A 131 -5.00 -2.39 3.70
CA TYR A 131 -5.39 -3.51 2.85
C TYR A 131 -5.86 -3.01 1.48
N VAL A 132 -5.79 -3.86 0.47
CA VAL A 132 -6.34 -3.63 -0.87
C VAL A 132 -7.35 -4.71 -1.18
N ASN A 133 -8.57 -4.29 -1.49
CA ASN A 133 -9.62 -5.17 -2.00
C ASN A 133 -10.30 -4.46 -3.16
N THR A 134 -10.07 -4.94 -4.37
CA THR A 134 -10.55 -4.27 -5.59
C THR A 134 -11.29 -5.24 -6.50
N SER A 135 -12.26 -4.72 -7.24
CA SER A 135 -12.89 -5.44 -8.35
C SER A 135 -12.34 -4.89 -9.65
N LEU A 136 -11.85 -5.77 -10.50
CA LEU A 136 -11.41 -5.41 -11.85
C LEU A 136 -12.66 -5.33 -12.73
N PRO A 137 -12.93 -4.20 -13.39
CA PRO A 137 -14.04 -4.12 -14.34
C PRO A 137 -13.70 -4.98 -15.57
N CYS A 138 -14.71 -5.72 -16.07
CA CYS A 138 -14.57 -6.41 -17.34
C CYS A 138 -14.23 -5.40 -18.43
N GLN A 139 -13.34 -5.77 -19.34
CA GLN A 139 -12.97 -4.89 -20.45
C GLN A 139 -14.19 -4.55 -21.33
N ASP A 140 -15.18 -5.46 -21.35
CA ASP A 140 -16.44 -5.29 -22.07
C ASP A 140 -17.44 -4.37 -21.35
N GLU A 141 -17.41 -4.27 -20.02
CA GLU A 141 -18.23 -3.32 -19.26
C GLU A 141 -17.78 -1.86 -19.48
N ALA A 142 -16.52 -1.63 -19.86
CA ALA A 142 -16.04 -0.31 -20.24
C ALA A 142 -16.74 0.22 -21.51
N PHE A 143 -17.34 -0.64 -22.33
CA PHE A 143 -18.16 -0.25 -23.47
C PHE A 143 -19.58 0.23 -23.09
N PHE A 144 -20.06 -0.13 -21.89
CA PHE A 144 -21.39 0.21 -21.39
C PHE A 144 -21.39 1.31 -20.33
N ASN A 145 -20.33 2.09 -20.21
CA ASN A 145 -20.29 3.19 -19.27
C ASN A 145 -21.41 4.19 -19.65
N GLN A 146 -22.44 4.31 -18.80
CA GLN A 146 -23.69 5.05 -19.05
C GLN A 146 -23.51 6.52 -19.43
N ASN A 147 -22.30 7.06 -19.34
CA ASN A 147 -21.98 8.45 -19.64
C ASN A 147 -21.52 8.71 -21.10
N GLU A 148 -21.31 7.66 -21.91
CA GLU A 148 -20.77 7.84 -23.28
C GLU A 148 -21.81 7.72 -24.40
N GLY A 149 -23.09 7.63 -24.10
CA GLY A 149 -24.14 7.55 -25.10
C GLY A 149 -24.15 6.23 -25.90
N LEU A 150 -24.96 6.17 -26.96
CA LEU A 150 -25.10 5.00 -27.83
C LEU A 150 -23.84 4.78 -28.64
N LYS A 151 -23.11 3.69 -28.39
CA LYS A 151 -21.96 3.29 -29.20
C LYS A 151 -22.39 2.30 -30.28
N ILE A 152 -22.26 2.70 -31.50
CA ILE A 152 -22.55 1.82 -32.65
C ILE A 152 -21.25 1.10 -33.02
N VAL A 153 -21.26 -0.23 -32.96
CA VAL A 153 -20.12 -1.10 -33.34
C VAL A 153 -20.56 -2.01 -34.49
N LEU A 154 -19.62 -2.34 -35.36
CA LEU A 154 -19.89 -3.30 -36.43
C LEU A 154 -20.01 -4.71 -35.83
N LYS A 155 -20.91 -5.53 -36.38
CA LYS A 155 -21.17 -6.90 -35.91
C LYS A 155 -19.88 -7.75 -35.90
N GLU A 156 -18.98 -7.50 -36.84
CA GLU A 156 -17.67 -8.18 -36.97
C GLU A 156 -16.70 -7.82 -35.83
N GLN A 157 -16.94 -6.72 -35.12
CA GLN A 157 -16.11 -6.27 -33.97
C GLN A 157 -16.63 -6.83 -32.65
N VAL A 158 -17.79 -7.53 -32.67
CA VAL A 158 -18.36 -8.15 -31.47
C VAL A 158 -17.80 -9.57 -31.33
N PRO A 159 -17.16 -9.93 -30.20
CA PRO A 159 -16.70 -11.27 -29.95
C PRO A 159 -17.82 -12.30 -30.12
N ALA A 160 -17.50 -13.45 -30.71
CA ALA A 160 -18.50 -14.48 -31.10
C ALA A 160 -19.36 -14.97 -29.93
N GLU A 161 -18.82 -14.94 -28.71
CA GLU A 161 -19.52 -15.36 -27.49
C GLU A 161 -20.69 -14.44 -27.12
N TYR A 162 -20.68 -13.15 -27.53
CA TYR A 162 -21.75 -12.19 -27.26
C TYR A 162 -22.80 -12.16 -28.37
N LEU A 163 -22.49 -12.68 -29.57
CA LEU A 163 -23.45 -12.72 -30.67
C LEU A 163 -24.72 -13.49 -30.34
N LYS A 164 -24.62 -14.51 -29.48
CA LYS A 164 -25.76 -15.33 -29.01
C LYS A 164 -26.78 -14.54 -28.17
N PHE A 165 -26.38 -13.42 -27.58
CA PHE A 165 -27.24 -12.58 -26.77
C PHE A 165 -27.84 -11.40 -27.55
N MET A 166 -27.36 -11.13 -28.77
CA MET A 166 -27.88 -10.06 -29.62
C MET A 166 -29.27 -10.40 -30.15
N LYS A 167 -30.20 -9.51 -29.94
CA LYS A 167 -31.55 -9.59 -30.51
C LYS A 167 -31.68 -8.53 -31.61
N PRO A 168 -32.22 -8.88 -32.80
CA PRO A 168 -32.47 -7.88 -33.84
C PRO A 168 -33.54 -6.90 -33.35
N LEU A 169 -33.23 -5.60 -33.44
CA LEU A 169 -34.24 -4.56 -33.25
C LEU A 169 -35.21 -4.60 -34.42
N ARG A 170 -36.47 -4.93 -34.17
CA ARG A 170 -37.54 -4.74 -35.18
C ARG A 170 -37.94 -3.29 -35.15
N LEU A 171 -37.64 -2.57 -36.19
CA LEU A 171 -38.22 -1.25 -36.44
C LEU A 171 -39.67 -1.50 -36.83
N ASN A 172 -40.60 -1.16 -35.95
CA ASN A 172 -42.02 -1.11 -36.34
C ASN A 172 -42.18 0.12 -37.22
N ASN A 173 -42.46 -0.10 -38.52
CA ASN A 173 -42.94 0.91 -39.41
C ASN A 173 -44.40 1.22 -39.08
#